data_84c7428cb409fce5147569c04ea3387f
#
_entry.id   84c7428cb409fce5147569c04ea3387f
#
_cell.length_a   1.000
_cell.length_b   1.000
_cell.length_c   1.000
_cell.angle_alpha   90.00
_cell.angle_beta   90.00
_cell.angle_gamma   90.00
#
_symmetry.space_group_name_H-M   'P 1'
#
loop_
_entity.id
_entity.type
_entity.pdbx_description
1 polymer ?
#
loop_
_entity_poly.entity_id
_entity_poly.type
_entity_poly.pdbx_seq_one_letter_code
_entity_poly.pdbx_strand_id
1 'polypeptide(L)'
;MATKILVMDDDTAITELLSMLLKTHGFEVITTNSGCEGIQLVRDTNPKIVLLDLMMPDKDGWEVSKAVRKFSNVPILILSAINDPGMIASILDAGADDYLVKPVPSATLVAHIKKLMRRTTGSLKEFAKNSTSLISGTHPLPS
;
A
#
# COMPACT_ATOMS: atom_id res chain seq x y z
N MET A 1 10.35 17.15 4.28
CA MET A 1 9.18 17.03 3.48
C MET A 1 8.31 15.93 3.95
N ALA A 2 7.04 16.16 3.92
CA ALA A 2 6.09 15.16 4.38
C ALA A 2 5.98 14.03 3.36
N THR A 3 5.86 12.83 3.86
CA THR A 3 5.64 11.66 3.03
C THR A 3 4.18 11.61 2.60
N LYS A 4 3.95 11.42 1.34
CA LYS A 4 2.61 11.44 0.76
C LYS A 4 1.99 10.05 0.74
N ILE A 5 0.77 9.95 1.26
CA ILE A 5 -0.02 8.72 1.27
C ILE A 5 -1.28 8.95 0.46
N LEU A 6 -1.62 8.03 -0.42
CA LEU A 6 -2.89 8.08 -1.14
C LEU A 6 -3.85 7.07 -0.49
N VAL A 7 -5.04 7.52 -0.11
CA VAL A 7 -6.06 6.68 0.51
C VAL A 7 -7.23 6.55 -0.46
N MET A 8 -7.57 5.32 -0.81
CA MET A 8 -8.64 5.00 -1.74
C MET A 8 -9.69 4.14 -1.06
N ASP A 9 -10.86 4.68 -0.81
CA ASP A 9 -11.98 3.97 -0.19
C ASP A 9 -13.26 4.68 -0.62
N ASP A 10 -14.29 3.94 -0.99
CA ASP A 10 -15.54 4.56 -1.45
C ASP A 10 -16.34 5.21 -0.31
N ASP A 11 -16.00 4.92 0.93
CA ASP A 11 -16.66 5.50 2.08
C ASP A 11 -15.95 6.80 2.48
N THR A 12 -16.62 7.93 2.27
CA THR A 12 -16.07 9.24 2.58
C THR A 12 -15.71 9.38 4.07
N ALA A 13 -16.51 8.79 4.93
CA ALA A 13 -16.23 8.87 6.37
C ALA A 13 -14.91 8.17 6.70
N ILE A 14 -14.62 7.08 6.04
CA ILE A 14 -13.37 6.34 6.24
C ILE A 14 -12.17 7.15 5.71
N THR A 15 -12.29 7.72 4.50
CA THR A 15 -11.17 8.50 3.97
C THR A 15 -10.90 9.74 4.80
N GLU A 16 -11.94 10.36 5.34
CA GLU A 16 -11.77 11.51 6.23
C GLU A 16 -11.10 11.12 7.53
N LEU A 17 -11.53 10.01 8.12
CA LEU A 17 -10.97 9.53 9.37
C LEU A 17 -9.49 9.18 9.20
N LEU A 18 -9.17 8.42 8.15
CA LEU A 18 -7.79 8.05 7.87
C LEU A 18 -6.93 9.28 7.57
N SER A 19 -7.48 10.25 6.85
CA SER A 19 -6.77 11.47 6.57
C SER A 19 -6.39 12.20 7.84
N MET A 20 -7.34 12.34 8.75
CA MET A 20 -7.08 13.01 10.03
C MET A 20 -6.03 12.25 10.83
N LEU A 21 -6.18 10.95 10.95
CA LEU A 21 -5.27 10.13 11.70
C LEU A 21 -3.84 10.22 11.15
N LEU A 22 -3.70 10.05 9.85
CA LEU A 22 -2.37 10.01 9.24
C LEU A 22 -1.69 11.37 9.24
N LYS A 23 -2.46 12.43 9.12
CA LYS A 23 -1.90 13.77 9.24
C LYS A 23 -1.32 14.04 10.64
N THR A 24 -1.93 13.49 11.68
CA THR A 24 -1.39 13.64 13.02
C THR A 24 -0.05 12.94 13.20
N HIS A 25 0.25 12.00 12.31
CA HIS A 25 1.53 11.31 12.33
C HIS A 25 2.54 11.93 11.34
N GLY A 26 2.23 13.10 10.82
CA GLY A 26 3.15 13.85 9.98
C GLY A 26 3.11 13.51 8.50
N PHE A 27 2.14 12.73 8.07
CA PHE A 27 2.02 12.39 6.66
C PHE A 27 1.20 13.44 5.90
N GLU A 28 1.51 13.59 4.63
CA GLU A 28 0.66 14.32 3.71
C GLU A 28 -0.32 13.31 3.12
N VAL A 29 -1.61 13.61 3.08
CA VAL A 29 -2.62 12.64 2.68
C VAL A 29 -3.44 13.16 1.52
N ILE A 30 -3.59 12.32 0.50
CA ILE A 30 -4.50 12.57 -0.61
C ILE A 30 -5.55 11.48 -0.54
N THR A 31 -6.81 11.83 -0.70
CA THR A 31 -7.89 10.86 -0.63
C THR A 31 -8.69 10.83 -1.91
N THR A 32 -9.25 9.69 -2.22
CA THR A 32 -10.22 9.57 -3.31
C THR A 32 -11.21 8.47 -2.96
N ASN A 33 -12.43 8.61 -3.50
CA ASN A 33 -13.48 7.62 -3.33
C ASN A 33 -13.71 6.84 -4.62
N SER A 34 -12.84 7.00 -5.61
CA SER A 34 -12.96 6.37 -6.93
C SER A 34 -11.69 5.61 -7.28
N GLY A 35 -11.83 4.37 -7.70
CA GLY A 35 -10.68 3.58 -8.16
C GLY A 35 -10.07 4.16 -9.43
N CYS A 36 -10.90 4.65 -10.34
CA CYS A 36 -10.40 5.25 -11.57
C CYS A 36 -9.57 6.50 -11.28
N GLU A 37 -10.09 7.37 -10.43
CA GLU A 37 -9.38 8.57 -10.03
C GLU A 37 -8.10 8.21 -9.29
N GLY A 38 -8.16 7.18 -8.44
CA GLY A 38 -7.00 6.75 -7.67
C GLY A 38 -5.85 6.30 -8.53
N ILE A 39 -6.12 5.56 -9.59
CA ILE A 39 -5.07 5.13 -10.52
C ILE A 39 -4.38 6.35 -11.13
N GLN A 40 -5.16 7.35 -11.53
CA GLN A 40 -4.60 8.57 -12.10
C GLN A 40 -3.80 9.36 -11.05
N LEU A 41 -4.27 9.38 -9.81
CA LEU A 41 -3.56 10.06 -8.74
C LEU A 41 -2.22 9.40 -8.41
N VAL A 42 -2.10 8.09 -8.58
CA VAL A 42 -0.81 7.43 -8.41
C VAL A 42 0.19 7.98 -9.43
N ARG A 43 -0.25 8.16 -10.67
CA ARG A 43 0.62 8.72 -11.73
C ARG A 43 0.97 10.17 -11.44
N ASP A 44 -0.05 10.96 -11.10
CA ASP A 44 0.10 12.41 -11.02
C ASP A 44 0.83 12.87 -9.77
N THR A 45 0.66 12.17 -8.65
CA THR A 45 1.16 12.63 -7.37
C THR A 45 2.32 11.80 -6.84
N ASN A 46 2.56 10.64 -7.43
CA ASN A 46 3.64 9.75 -7.03
C ASN A 46 3.72 9.53 -5.51
N PRO A 47 2.66 8.97 -4.90
CA PRO A 47 2.67 8.77 -3.46
C PRO A 47 3.69 7.70 -3.05
N LYS A 48 4.05 7.69 -1.78
CA LYS A 48 4.99 6.70 -1.25
C LYS A 48 4.31 5.40 -0.85
N ILE A 49 3.01 5.44 -0.66
CA ILE A 49 2.23 4.25 -0.36
C ILE A 49 0.78 4.52 -0.72
N VAL A 50 0.06 3.47 -1.09
CA VAL A 50 -1.37 3.52 -1.38
C VAL A 50 -2.09 2.64 -0.36
N LEU A 51 -3.08 3.20 0.34
CA LEU A 51 -4.00 2.43 1.15
C LEU A 51 -5.25 2.23 0.32
N LEU A 52 -5.65 1.01 0.12
CA LEU A 52 -6.67 0.66 -0.87
C LEU A 52 -7.73 -0.27 -0.28
N ASP A 53 -8.99 0.10 -0.40
CA ASP A 53 -10.09 -0.80 -0.07
C ASP A 53 -10.35 -1.73 -1.25
N LEU A 54 -10.68 -3.00 -0.97
CA LEU A 54 -10.95 -3.97 -2.01
C LEU A 54 -12.23 -3.69 -2.76
N MET A 55 -13.26 -3.27 -2.04
CA MET A 55 -14.60 -3.21 -2.61
C MET A 55 -15.00 -1.77 -2.90
N MET A 56 -14.75 -1.35 -4.13
CA MET A 56 -15.20 -0.04 -4.61
C MET A 56 -16.07 -0.24 -5.85
N PRO A 57 -17.14 0.53 -5.99
CA PRO A 57 -18.13 0.27 -7.05
C PRO A 57 -17.60 0.44 -8.48
N ASP A 58 -16.73 1.40 -8.72
CA ASP A 58 -16.26 1.66 -10.09
C ASP A 58 -15.11 0.74 -10.51
N LYS A 59 -14.19 0.47 -9.60
CA LYS A 59 -13.08 -0.45 -9.83
C LYS A 59 -12.68 -1.06 -8.51
N ASP A 60 -12.64 -2.38 -8.48
CA ASP A 60 -12.28 -3.07 -7.24
C ASP A 60 -10.77 -3.04 -7.02
N GLY A 61 -10.34 -3.51 -5.86
CA GLY A 61 -8.93 -3.49 -5.48
C GLY A 61 -8.03 -4.33 -6.36
N TRP A 62 -8.54 -5.43 -6.93
CA TRP A 62 -7.77 -6.25 -7.87
C TRP A 62 -7.47 -5.46 -9.13
N GLU A 63 -8.49 -4.81 -9.69
CA GLU A 63 -8.36 -4.00 -10.90
C GLU A 63 -7.41 -2.84 -10.68
N VAL A 64 -7.54 -2.16 -9.54
CA VAL A 64 -6.67 -1.04 -9.21
C VAL A 64 -5.22 -1.50 -9.06
N SER A 65 -5.00 -2.59 -8.33
CA SER A 65 -3.64 -3.12 -8.12
C SER A 65 -2.98 -3.51 -9.43
N LYS A 66 -3.71 -4.21 -10.28
CA LYS A 66 -3.18 -4.60 -11.59
C LYS A 66 -2.85 -3.40 -12.46
N ALA A 67 -3.73 -2.40 -12.47
CA ALA A 67 -3.53 -1.20 -13.27
C ALA A 67 -2.32 -0.41 -12.79
N VAL A 68 -2.19 -0.25 -11.48
CA VAL A 68 -1.07 0.48 -10.89
C VAL A 68 0.25 -0.23 -11.18
N ARG A 69 0.26 -1.55 -11.12
CA ARG A 69 1.49 -2.31 -11.35
C ARG A 69 2.01 -2.22 -12.77
N LYS A 70 1.18 -1.78 -13.70
CA LYS A 70 1.63 -1.57 -15.09
C LYS A 70 2.62 -0.41 -15.19
N PHE A 71 2.61 0.50 -14.24
CA PHE A 71 3.48 1.69 -14.33
C PHE A 71 4.18 2.06 -13.01
N SER A 72 3.90 1.37 -11.92
CA SER A 72 4.46 1.77 -10.62
C SER A 72 4.68 0.58 -9.70
N ASN A 73 5.73 0.65 -8.90
CA ASN A 73 6.02 -0.32 -7.85
C ASN A 73 5.67 0.24 -6.46
N VAL A 74 4.84 1.28 -6.41
CA VAL A 74 4.46 1.88 -5.13
C VAL A 74 3.86 0.82 -4.21
N PRO A 75 4.22 0.79 -2.94
CA PRO A 75 3.62 -0.17 -2.01
C PRO A 75 2.11 0.02 -1.94
N ILE A 76 1.39 -1.08 -1.97
CA ILE A 76 -0.08 -1.09 -1.86
C ILE A 76 -0.46 -1.89 -0.63
N LEU A 77 -1.11 -1.23 0.33
CA LEU A 77 -1.62 -1.86 1.54
C LEU A 77 -3.13 -1.90 1.46
N ILE A 78 -3.69 -3.10 1.46
CA ILE A 78 -5.13 -3.28 1.41
C ILE A 78 -5.71 -3.15 2.82
N LEU A 79 -6.81 -2.41 2.95
CA LEU A 79 -7.60 -2.35 4.16
C LEU A 79 -9.00 -2.78 3.81
N SER A 80 -9.46 -3.91 4.31
CA SER A 80 -10.78 -4.42 3.94
C SER A 80 -11.41 -5.21 5.07
N ALA A 81 -12.73 -5.22 5.13
CA ALA A 81 -13.46 -6.04 6.07
C ALA A 81 -13.44 -7.52 5.69
N ILE A 82 -13.04 -7.84 4.47
CA ILE A 82 -13.02 -9.21 3.98
C ILE A 82 -11.88 -9.98 4.64
N ASN A 83 -12.21 -11.12 5.22
CA ASN A 83 -11.26 -11.98 5.90
C ASN A 83 -11.31 -13.40 5.32
N ASP A 84 -11.12 -13.51 4.03
CA ASP A 84 -11.13 -14.80 3.35
C ASP A 84 -9.72 -15.09 2.84
N PRO A 85 -9.09 -16.18 3.27
CA PRO A 85 -7.70 -16.46 2.89
C PRO A 85 -7.48 -16.56 1.40
N GLY A 86 -8.44 -17.10 0.67
CA GLY A 86 -8.31 -17.22 -0.79
C GLY A 86 -8.33 -15.86 -1.48
N MET A 87 -9.20 -14.97 -1.01
CA MET A 87 -9.28 -13.62 -1.55
C MET A 87 -8.03 -12.81 -1.19
N ILE A 88 -7.53 -12.98 0.02
CA ILE A 88 -6.31 -12.31 0.45
C ILE A 88 -5.13 -12.76 -0.43
N ALA A 89 -5.00 -14.06 -0.64
CA ALA A 89 -3.93 -14.59 -1.50
C ALA A 89 -4.05 -14.05 -2.92
N SER A 90 -5.27 -13.99 -3.43
CA SER A 90 -5.54 -13.50 -4.78
C SER A 90 -5.13 -12.04 -4.96
N ILE A 91 -5.42 -11.18 -3.98
CA ILE A 91 -5.08 -9.77 -4.08
C ILE A 91 -3.56 -9.55 -3.96
N LEU A 92 -2.89 -10.33 -3.13
CA LEU A 92 -1.44 -10.27 -3.03
C LEU A 92 -0.80 -10.71 -4.34
N ASP A 93 -1.34 -11.73 -4.97
CA ASP A 93 -0.88 -12.17 -6.29
C ASP A 93 -1.14 -11.10 -7.36
N ALA A 94 -2.18 -10.32 -7.21
CA ALA A 94 -2.50 -9.26 -8.17
C ALA A 94 -1.58 -8.04 -8.03
N GLY A 95 -0.76 -8.00 -7.00
CA GLY A 95 0.23 -6.96 -6.85
C GLY A 95 0.22 -6.17 -5.57
N ALA A 96 -0.73 -6.44 -4.65
CA ALA A 96 -0.73 -5.78 -3.35
C ALA A 96 0.43 -6.30 -2.51
N ASP A 97 0.96 -5.47 -1.64
CA ASP A 97 2.11 -5.81 -0.81
C ASP A 97 1.72 -6.36 0.55
N ASP A 98 0.58 -5.96 1.06
CA ASP A 98 0.13 -6.42 2.37
C ASP A 98 -1.37 -6.23 2.50
N TYR A 99 -1.96 -6.82 3.53
CA TYR A 99 -3.41 -6.85 3.72
C TYR A 99 -3.72 -6.76 5.21
N LEU A 100 -4.57 -5.82 5.59
CA LEU A 100 -5.03 -5.71 6.97
C LEU A 100 -6.55 -5.79 6.98
N VAL A 101 -7.08 -6.61 7.89
CA VAL A 101 -8.52 -6.80 8.03
C VAL A 101 -9.06 -5.75 8.98
N LYS A 102 -10.08 -5.01 8.55
CA LYS A 102 -10.76 -4.02 9.40
C LYS A 102 -11.57 -4.71 10.49
N PRO A 103 -11.65 -4.14 11.68
CA PRO A 103 -11.08 -2.85 12.09
C PRO A 103 -9.61 -2.98 12.46
N VAL A 104 -8.81 -1.98 12.11
CA VAL A 104 -7.38 -1.99 12.36
C VAL A 104 -7.04 -0.93 13.41
N PRO A 105 -6.39 -1.30 14.49
CA PRO A 105 -5.95 -0.28 15.46
C PRO A 105 -5.00 0.71 14.78
N SER A 106 -5.09 1.97 15.17
CA SER A 106 -4.28 3.04 14.56
C SER A 106 -2.80 2.76 14.62
N ALA A 107 -2.33 2.29 15.77
CA ALA A 107 -0.90 1.99 15.93
C ALA A 107 -0.44 0.88 14.99
N THR A 108 -1.28 -0.13 14.78
CA THR A 108 -0.98 -1.23 13.88
C THR A 108 -0.90 -0.73 12.44
N LEU A 109 -1.86 0.11 12.05
CA LEU A 109 -1.89 0.67 10.72
C LEU A 109 -0.63 1.48 10.44
N VAL A 110 -0.29 2.39 11.34
CA VAL A 110 0.88 3.25 11.18
C VAL A 110 2.17 2.42 11.13
N ALA A 111 2.25 1.38 11.94
CA ALA A 111 3.42 0.51 11.94
C ALA A 111 3.59 -0.22 10.60
N HIS A 112 2.50 -0.71 10.02
CA HIS A 112 2.55 -1.38 8.71
C HIS A 112 2.91 -0.40 7.59
N ILE A 113 2.38 0.82 7.66
CA ILE A 113 2.72 1.87 6.69
C ILE A 113 4.22 2.15 6.74
N LYS A 114 4.75 2.36 7.92
CA LYS A 114 6.17 2.66 8.09
C LYS A 114 7.04 1.50 7.62
N LYS A 115 6.62 0.28 7.91
CA LYS A 115 7.35 -0.92 7.50
C LYS A 115 7.42 -1.02 5.98
N LEU A 116 6.30 -0.81 5.29
CA LEU A 116 6.27 -0.90 3.84
C LEU A 116 7.08 0.21 3.18
N MET A 117 7.03 1.40 3.73
CA MET A 117 7.83 2.50 3.21
C MET A 117 9.32 2.27 3.43
N ARG A 118 9.70 1.73 4.58
CA ARG A 118 11.10 1.40 4.87
C ARG A 118 11.61 0.30 3.97
N ARG A 119 10.77 -0.72 3.72
CA ARG A 119 11.12 -1.84 2.86
C ARG A 119 11.47 -1.36 1.46
N THR A 120 10.67 -0.47 0.91
CA THR A 120 10.90 0.03 -0.44
C THR A 120 12.20 0.81 -0.50
N THR A 121 12.42 1.71 0.43
CA THR A 121 13.62 2.50 0.49
C THR A 121 14.82 1.64 0.88
N GLY A 122 14.62 0.81 1.87
CA GLY A 122 15.66 -0.06 2.38
C GLY A 122 16.07 -1.12 1.40
N SER A 123 15.16 -1.64 0.60
CA SER A 123 15.44 -2.66 -0.37
C SER A 123 16.43 -2.17 -1.41
N LEU A 124 16.33 -0.94 -1.83
CA LEU A 124 17.27 -0.40 -2.78
C LEU A 124 18.66 -0.31 -2.19
N LYS A 125 18.77 0.14 -0.96
CA LYS A 125 20.02 0.22 -0.27
C LYS A 125 20.61 -1.12 -0.02
N GLU A 126 19.80 -2.03 0.43
CA GLU A 126 20.25 -3.36 0.74
C GLU A 126 20.63 -4.14 -0.47
N PHE A 127 19.94 -3.95 -1.54
CA PHE A 127 20.27 -4.60 -2.78
C PHE A 127 21.66 -4.15 -3.24
N ALA A 128 21.91 -2.87 -3.23
CA ALA A 128 23.19 -2.35 -3.60
C ALA A 128 24.28 -2.78 -2.67
N LYS A 129 24.00 -2.87 -1.38
CA LYS A 129 24.94 -3.27 -0.39
C LYS A 129 25.24 -4.74 -0.42
N ASN A 130 24.23 -5.54 -0.60
CA ASN A 130 24.33 -6.98 -0.53
C ASN A 130 24.52 -7.66 -1.86
N SER A 131 24.66 -6.93 -2.90
CA SER A 131 24.84 -7.54 -4.20
C SER A 131 26.08 -8.40 -4.21
N THR A 132 27.05 -8.10 -3.39
CA THR A 132 28.21 -8.95 -3.24
C THR A 132 28.00 -10.02 -2.23
N SER A 133 27.32 -9.74 -1.17
CA SER A 133 27.18 -10.77 -0.15
C SER A 133 26.12 -11.76 -0.49
N LEU A 134 25.21 -11.44 -1.33
CA LEU A 134 24.23 -12.40 -1.73
C LEU A 134 24.78 -13.53 -2.42
N ILE A 135 25.82 -13.31 -3.06
CA ILE A 135 26.44 -14.36 -3.75
C ILE A 135 26.97 -15.34 -2.83
N SER A 136 27.33 -14.95 -1.69
CA SER A 136 27.82 -15.89 -0.74
C SER A 136 26.73 -16.72 -0.23
N GLY A 137 25.75 -16.59 -0.68
CA GLY A 137 24.90 -17.46 -0.39
C GLY A 137 24.15 -17.67 0.58
N THR A 138 23.98 -17.87 0.86
CA THR A 138 23.42 -18.23 1.72
C THR A 138 22.38 -17.78 2.05
N HIS A 139 21.90 -17.48 1.85
CA HIS A 139 20.94 -17.16 2.27
C HIS A 139 19.94 -17.37 1.85
N PRO A 140 19.49 -17.70 1.99
CA PRO A 140 18.57 -18.15 1.63
C PRO A 140 17.55 -17.46 1.41
N LEU A 141 17.08 -17.51 1.17
CA LEU A 141 16.22 -17.07 0.92
C LEU A 141 15.45 -16.73 1.48
N PRO A 142 15.06 -16.33 1.59
CA PRO A 142 14.39 -15.92 2.12
C PRO A 142 13.45 -15.75 1.95
N SER A 143 13.31 -16.00 2.00
CA SER A 143 12.48 -15.89 1.83
C SER A 143 11.94 -15.11 2.02
#